data_bbe25ca856fe7c5a1fa1b7dfa7c71d35
#
_entry.id   bbe25ca856fe7c5a1fa1b7dfa7c71d35
#
_cell.length_a   1.000
_cell.length_b   1.000
_cell.length_c   1.000
_cell.angle_alpha   90.00
_cell.angle_beta   90.00
_cell.angle_gamma   90.00
#
_symmetry.space_group_name_H-M   'P 1'
#
loop_
_entity.id
_entity.type
_entity.pdbx_description
1 polymer ?
#
loop_
_entity_poly.entity_id
_entity_poly.type
_entity_poly.pdbx_seq_one_letter_code
_entity_poly.pdbx_strand_id
1 'polypeptide(L)'
;TETLAQLGPGDAARGKRIFYAGGCTSCHAKPGSQGDARLQLAGGLELKTPFGTFVPPNISQDAKDGIGAWSAEDLANAMMKGVSPSGEHFYPAFPYASYARMKPADIADLHAFMKTLPAVAGKAPANSLGFPFNIRRGVGLWKRLYLSDQPVVSFPEGTPDPVMAGRYLVEGPGHCGECHTPRDFAGGTRKSEWLAGATAAEGSGIVPNITSGEGGLTDWLEAD
;
A
#
# COMPACT_ATOMS: atom_id res chain seq x y z
N THR A 1 -17.50 -14.31 3.70
CA THR A 1 -16.60 -13.33 3.04
C THR A 1 -17.27 -13.00 1.71
N GLU A 2 -17.77 -11.76 1.55
CA GLU A 2 -18.28 -11.31 0.25
C GLU A 2 -17.16 -11.42 -0.78
N THR A 3 -17.43 -12.10 -1.86
CA THR A 3 -16.52 -12.12 -3.00
C THR A 3 -16.72 -10.82 -3.79
N LEU A 4 -15.65 -10.28 -4.37
CA LEU A 4 -15.71 -9.07 -5.22
C LEU A 4 -16.76 -9.18 -6.35
N ALA A 5 -17.02 -10.39 -6.83
CA ALA A 5 -18.07 -10.66 -7.83
C ALA A 5 -19.49 -10.38 -7.31
N GLN A 6 -19.70 -10.31 -6.01
CA GLN A 6 -20.99 -10.01 -5.36
C GLN A 6 -21.14 -8.52 -5.04
N LEU A 7 -20.04 -7.74 -5.13
CA LEU A 7 -20.07 -6.29 -4.96
C LEU A 7 -20.55 -5.66 -6.26
N GLY A 8 -21.54 -4.80 -6.16
CA GLY A 8 -21.98 -3.96 -7.27
C GLY A 8 -20.86 -3.03 -7.75
N PRO A 9 -21.13 -2.18 -8.74
CA PRO A 9 -20.17 -1.18 -9.19
C PRO A 9 -19.79 -0.28 -8.01
N GLY A 10 -18.48 -0.04 -7.81
CA GLY A 10 -17.97 0.80 -6.74
C GLY A 10 -18.38 2.27 -6.88
N ASP A 11 -18.28 3.02 -5.80
CA ASP A 11 -18.58 4.45 -5.73
C ASP A 11 -17.27 5.27 -5.84
N ALA A 12 -17.14 6.04 -6.92
CA ALA A 12 -15.93 6.82 -7.17
C ALA A 12 -15.69 7.94 -6.12
N ALA A 13 -16.74 8.47 -5.48
CA ALA A 13 -16.57 9.50 -4.45
C ALA A 13 -16.00 8.90 -3.15
N ARG A 14 -16.44 7.70 -2.76
CA ARG A 14 -15.80 6.95 -1.66
C ARG A 14 -14.40 6.52 -2.04
N GLY A 15 -14.21 6.00 -3.26
CA GLY A 15 -12.90 5.58 -3.78
C GLY A 15 -11.86 6.70 -3.80
N LYS A 16 -12.28 7.94 -4.06
CA LYS A 16 -11.42 9.12 -3.99
C LYS A 16 -10.82 9.30 -2.59
N ARG A 17 -11.62 9.09 -1.54
CA ARG A 17 -11.12 9.16 -0.15
C ARG A 17 -10.08 8.07 0.14
N ILE A 18 -10.36 6.84 -0.30
CA ILE A 18 -9.42 5.71 -0.15
C ILE A 18 -8.11 5.99 -0.92
N PHE A 19 -8.20 6.52 -2.13
CA PHE A 19 -7.05 6.87 -2.95
C PHE A 19 -6.11 7.87 -2.26
N TYR A 20 -6.67 8.91 -1.66
CA TYR A 20 -5.87 9.90 -0.93
C TYR A 20 -5.38 9.38 0.42
N ALA A 21 -6.18 8.60 1.16
CA ALA A 21 -5.74 7.94 2.39
C ALA A 21 -4.57 6.96 2.13
N GLY A 22 -4.60 6.27 0.99
CA GLY A 22 -3.53 5.35 0.57
C GLY A 22 -2.30 6.04 -0.04
N GLY A 23 -2.31 7.37 -0.21
CA GLY A 23 -1.15 8.11 -0.71
C GLY A 23 -0.62 7.64 -2.07
N CYS A 24 -1.47 7.10 -2.96
CA CYS A 24 -1.05 6.45 -4.21
C CYS A 24 -0.14 7.34 -5.07
N THR A 25 -0.38 8.66 -5.08
CA THR A 25 0.43 9.63 -5.82
C THR A 25 1.84 9.79 -5.28
N SER A 26 2.11 9.43 -4.03
CA SER A 26 3.44 9.59 -3.42
C SER A 26 4.49 8.74 -4.14
N CYS A 27 4.10 7.54 -4.57
CA CYS A 27 4.98 6.62 -5.29
C CYS A 27 4.70 6.56 -6.79
N HIS A 28 3.44 6.66 -7.21
CA HIS A 28 3.04 6.43 -8.61
C HIS A 28 2.94 7.69 -9.46
N ALA A 29 2.99 8.90 -8.89
CA ALA A 29 3.12 10.11 -9.68
C ALA A 29 4.49 10.16 -10.36
N LYS A 30 4.56 10.73 -11.58
CA LYS A 30 5.84 10.96 -12.25
C LYS A 30 6.71 11.87 -11.38
N PRO A 31 7.99 11.55 -11.15
CA PRO A 31 8.90 12.39 -10.38
C PRO A 31 8.88 13.86 -10.84
N GLY A 32 8.80 14.78 -9.88
CA GLY A 32 8.75 16.24 -10.14
C GLY A 32 7.36 16.77 -10.52
N SER A 33 6.33 15.92 -10.71
CA SER A 33 4.97 16.40 -10.99
C SER A 33 4.34 17.09 -9.76
N GLN A 34 3.50 18.11 -10.01
CA GLN A 34 2.79 18.88 -8.99
C GLN A 34 1.31 19.03 -9.35
N GLY A 35 0.50 19.37 -8.36
CA GLY A 35 -0.94 19.58 -8.55
C GLY A 35 -1.61 18.38 -9.24
N ASP A 36 -2.49 18.65 -10.18
CA ASP A 36 -3.26 17.62 -10.91
C ASP A 36 -2.38 16.70 -11.78
N ALA A 37 -1.16 17.14 -12.16
CA ALA A 37 -0.23 16.28 -12.89
C ALA A 37 0.17 15.04 -12.10
N ARG A 38 0.07 15.05 -10.77
CA ARG A 38 0.30 13.88 -9.91
C ARG A 38 -0.74 12.77 -10.12
N LEU A 39 -1.92 13.10 -10.62
CA LEU A 39 -2.99 12.13 -10.90
C LEU A 39 -2.76 11.33 -12.19
N GLN A 40 -1.72 11.65 -12.96
CA GLN A 40 -1.36 10.88 -14.15
C GLN A 40 -0.84 9.48 -13.84
N LEU A 41 -0.27 9.26 -12.64
CA LEU A 41 0.15 7.96 -12.10
C LEU A 41 1.09 7.16 -13.02
N ALA A 42 1.96 7.84 -13.75
CA ALA A 42 2.88 7.24 -14.71
C ALA A 42 4.00 6.39 -14.08
N GLY A 43 4.19 6.48 -12.75
CA GLY A 43 5.26 5.79 -12.03
C GLY A 43 6.64 6.37 -12.28
N GLY A 44 7.67 5.59 -11.99
CA GLY A 44 9.05 5.91 -12.31
C GLY A 44 9.88 6.53 -11.17
N LEU A 45 9.33 6.65 -9.96
CA LEU A 45 10.11 7.04 -8.78
C LEU A 45 11.10 5.93 -8.40
N GLU A 46 12.36 6.28 -8.14
CA GLU A 46 13.35 5.33 -7.67
C GLU A 46 13.35 5.25 -6.14
N LEU A 47 12.94 4.12 -5.60
CA LEU A 47 12.96 3.80 -4.18
C LEU A 47 14.22 2.98 -3.87
N LYS A 48 15.27 3.65 -3.39
CA LYS A 48 16.55 3.03 -3.07
C LYS A 48 16.52 2.42 -1.68
N THR A 49 16.66 1.10 -1.61
CA THR A 49 16.61 0.29 -0.39
C THR A 49 17.83 -0.60 -0.24
N PRO A 50 18.08 -1.21 0.93
CA PRO A 50 19.13 -2.22 1.10
C PRO A 50 19.01 -3.44 0.17
N PHE A 51 17.82 -3.70 -0.39
CA PHE A 51 17.56 -4.81 -1.31
C PHE A 51 17.83 -4.47 -2.79
N GLY A 52 18.03 -3.19 -3.08
CA GLY A 52 18.17 -2.61 -4.42
C GLY A 52 17.13 -1.51 -4.66
N THR A 53 16.99 -1.13 -5.92
CA THR A 53 16.06 -0.06 -6.33
C THR A 53 14.73 -0.65 -6.80
N PHE A 54 13.66 -0.28 -6.13
CA PHE A 54 12.30 -0.53 -6.60
C PHE A 54 11.79 0.68 -7.38
N VAL A 55 11.00 0.40 -8.43
CA VAL A 55 10.40 1.46 -9.25
C VAL A 55 8.90 1.19 -9.34
N PRO A 56 8.06 2.03 -8.71
CA PRO A 56 6.62 1.95 -8.84
C PRO A 56 6.20 2.02 -10.31
N PRO A 57 5.35 1.08 -10.79
CA PRO A 57 4.92 1.03 -12.17
C PRO A 57 3.91 2.13 -12.51
N ASN A 58 3.66 2.28 -13.80
CA ASN A 58 2.50 3.02 -14.31
C ASN A 58 1.21 2.31 -13.87
N ILE A 59 0.37 3.00 -13.10
CA ILE A 59 -0.97 2.55 -12.68
C ILE A 59 -2.06 3.47 -13.21
N SER A 60 -1.79 4.21 -14.28
CA SER A 60 -2.79 5.02 -15.00
C SER A 60 -3.81 4.16 -15.72
N GLN A 61 -4.80 4.79 -16.33
CA GLN A 61 -5.85 4.10 -17.11
C GLN A 61 -5.42 3.72 -18.53
N ASP A 62 -4.12 3.76 -18.84
CA ASP A 62 -3.64 3.18 -20.10
C ASP A 62 -3.83 1.65 -20.08
N ALA A 63 -4.47 1.10 -21.11
CA ALA A 63 -4.82 -0.32 -21.16
C ALA A 63 -3.62 -1.24 -21.40
N LYS A 64 -2.52 -0.70 -21.97
CA LYS A 64 -1.34 -1.47 -22.36
C LYS A 64 -0.20 -1.33 -21.34
N ASP A 65 0.07 -0.11 -20.93
CA ASP A 65 1.23 0.23 -20.11
C ASP A 65 0.87 0.52 -18.63
N GLY A 66 -0.42 0.73 -18.35
CA GLY A 66 -0.99 0.93 -17.02
C GLY A 66 -1.90 -0.21 -16.58
N ILE A 67 -2.91 0.12 -15.80
CA ILE A 67 -3.91 -0.83 -15.26
C ILE A 67 -5.32 -0.61 -15.86
N GLY A 68 -5.44 0.13 -16.96
CA GLY A 68 -6.73 0.47 -17.58
C GLY A 68 -7.55 -0.74 -18.04
N ALA A 69 -6.90 -1.87 -18.33
CA ALA A 69 -7.57 -3.13 -18.67
C ALA A 69 -7.96 -3.99 -17.45
N TRP A 70 -7.55 -3.61 -16.24
CA TRP A 70 -7.81 -4.41 -15.03
C TRP A 70 -9.26 -4.30 -14.59
N SER A 71 -9.81 -5.42 -14.16
CA SER A 71 -11.07 -5.48 -13.42
C SER A 71 -10.87 -5.07 -11.94
N ALA A 72 -11.95 -4.85 -11.20
CA ALA A 72 -11.89 -4.65 -9.76
C ALA A 72 -11.31 -5.87 -9.03
N GLU A 73 -11.54 -7.09 -9.54
CA GLU A 73 -10.97 -8.32 -9.01
C GLU A 73 -9.46 -8.39 -9.22
N ASP A 74 -8.95 -7.97 -10.39
CA ASP A 74 -7.52 -7.89 -10.65
C ASP A 74 -6.83 -6.91 -9.68
N LEU A 75 -7.43 -5.74 -9.48
CA LEU A 75 -6.93 -4.77 -8.51
C LEU A 75 -6.94 -5.33 -7.09
N ALA A 76 -7.99 -6.03 -6.70
CA ALA A 76 -8.06 -6.63 -5.36
C ALA A 76 -7.05 -7.76 -5.17
N ASN A 77 -6.85 -8.62 -6.17
CA ASN A 77 -5.81 -9.64 -6.10
C ASN A 77 -4.41 -9.01 -6.00
N ALA A 78 -4.17 -7.91 -6.74
CA ALA A 78 -2.92 -7.15 -6.62
C ALA A 78 -2.74 -6.56 -5.22
N MET A 79 -3.74 -5.86 -4.70
CA MET A 79 -3.66 -5.16 -3.42
C MET A 79 -3.69 -6.12 -2.22
N MET A 80 -4.57 -7.11 -2.21
CA MET A 80 -4.74 -7.97 -1.04
C MET A 80 -3.81 -9.18 -1.03
N LYS A 81 -3.43 -9.68 -2.21
CA LYS A 81 -2.63 -10.91 -2.35
C LYS A 81 -1.25 -10.65 -2.98
N GLY A 82 -1.00 -9.43 -3.48
CA GLY A 82 0.24 -9.07 -4.16
C GLY A 82 0.49 -9.92 -5.42
N VAL A 83 -0.54 -10.21 -6.21
CA VAL A 83 -0.46 -11.04 -7.42
C VAL A 83 -1.02 -10.27 -8.60
N SER A 84 -0.28 -10.24 -9.71
CA SER A 84 -0.73 -9.63 -10.96
C SER A 84 -1.80 -10.49 -11.66
N PRO A 85 -2.54 -9.95 -12.65
CA PRO A 85 -3.46 -10.74 -13.48
C PRO A 85 -2.78 -11.90 -14.22
N SER A 86 -1.47 -11.82 -14.49
CA SER A 86 -0.67 -12.91 -15.08
C SER A 86 -0.14 -13.92 -14.06
N GLY A 87 -0.46 -13.78 -12.77
CA GLY A 87 -0.02 -14.68 -11.70
C GLY A 87 1.36 -14.38 -11.12
N GLU A 88 2.00 -13.29 -11.52
CA GLU A 88 3.30 -12.92 -10.96
C GLU A 88 3.17 -12.31 -9.55
N HIS A 89 4.10 -12.65 -8.65
CA HIS A 89 4.16 -12.01 -7.34
C HIS A 89 4.72 -10.60 -7.43
N PHE A 90 4.06 -9.64 -6.80
CA PHE A 90 4.63 -8.32 -6.54
C PHE A 90 5.59 -8.35 -5.35
N TYR A 91 6.65 -7.54 -5.40
CA TYR A 91 7.54 -7.33 -4.28
C TYR A 91 6.84 -6.55 -3.15
N PRO A 92 7.21 -6.77 -1.86
CA PRO A 92 6.57 -6.13 -0.73
C PRO A 92 6.89 -4.64 -0.56
N ALA A 93 7.62 -4.03 -1.48
CA ALA A 93 7.67 -2.58 -1.65
C ALA A 93 6.29 -2.01 -2.07
N PHE A 94 5.44 -2.82 -2.69
CA PHE A 94 4.01 -2.58 -2.81
C PHE A 94 3.33 -3.07 -1.52
N PRO A 95 2.67 -2.20 -0.73
CA PRO A 95 2.27 -2.51 0.66
C PRO A 95 1.05 -3.43 0.78
N TYR A 96 1.02 -4.51 -0.01
CA TYR A 96 -0.08 -5.48 0.03
C TYR A 96 -0.17 -6.20 1.39
N ALA A 97 0.90 -6.22 2.18
CA ALA A 97 0.85 -6.76 3.54
C ALA A 97 -0.06 -5.93 4.47
N SER A 98 -0.24 -4.65 4.19
CA SER A 98 -1.25 -3.79 4.82
C SER A 98 -2.59 -3.87 4.11
N TYR A 99 -2.59 -3.77 2.79
CA TYR A 99 -3.82 -3.81 1.99
C TYR A 99 -4.61 -5.11 2.11
N ALA A 100 -3.99 -6.22 2.53
CA ALA A 100 -4.67 -7.48 2.84
C ALA A 100 -5.81 -7.32 3.88
N ARG A 101 -5.78 -6.24 4.69
CA ARG A 101 -6.80 -5.90 5.69
C ARG A 101 -7.90 -4.98 5.17
N MET A 102 -7.81 -4.55 3.92
CA MET A 102 -8.84 -3.70 3.32
C MET A 102 -10.14 -4.48 3.10
N LYS A 103 -11.25 -3.75 3.17
CA LYS A 103 -12.54 -4.29 2.79
C LYS A 103 -12.61 -4.41 1.26
N PRO A 104 -13.10 -5.51 0.71
CA PRO A 104 -13.29 -5.66 -0.74
C PRO A 104 -14.14 -4.53 -1.36
N ALA A 105 -15.16 -4.04 -0.63
CA ALA A 105 -15.99 -2.91 -1.08
C ALA A 105 -15.17 -1.62 -1.28
N ASP A 106 -14.22 -1.32 -0.39
CA ASP A 106 -13.36 -0.14 -0.51
C ASP A 106 -12.41 -0.25 -1.70
N ILE A 107 -12.00 -1.47 -2.07
CA ILE A 107 -11.18 -1.69 -3.29
C ILE A 107 -12.04 -1.52 -4.55
N ALA A 108 -13.29 -1.96 -4.54
CA ALA A 108 -14.23 -1.71 -5.65
C ALA A 108 -14.48 -0.20 -5.82
N ASP A 109 -14.65 0.54 -4.73
CA ASP A 109 -14.79 1.99 -4.74
C ASP A 109 -13.52 2.66 -5.28
N LEU A 110 -12.34 2.24 -4.80
CA LEU A 110 -11.04 2.72 -5.29
C LEU A 110 -10.89 2.49 -6.80
N HIS A 111 -11.23 1.30 -7.28
CA HIS A 111 -11.21 0.98 -8.72
C HIS A 111 -12.11 1.93 -9.50
N ALA A 112 -13.35 2.16 -9.03
CA ALA A 112 -14.28 3.09 -9.67
C ALA A 112 -13.71 4.51 -9.76
N PHE A 113 -13.03 5.01 -8.72
CA PHE A 113 -12.36 6.29 -8.78
C PHE A 113 -11.17 6.28 -9.74
N MET A 114 -10.31 5.27 -9.69
CA MET A 114 -9.15 5.18 -10.59
C MET A 114 -9.56 5.15 -12.07
N LYS A 115 -10.73 4.59 -12.40
CA LYS A 115 -11.29 4.65 -13.77
C LYS A 115 -11.63 6.06 -14.25
N THR A 116 -11.71 7.04 -13.37
CA THR A 116 -11.92 8.45 -13.76
C THR A 116 -10.63 9.19 -14.04
N LEU A 117 -9.46 8.59 -13.75
CA LEU A 117 -8.15 9.22 -13.89
C LEU A 117 -7.61 9.13 -15.33
N PRO A 118 -6.64 9.98 -15.71
CA PRO A 118 -6.07 9.97 -17.04
C PRO A 118 -5.40 8.65 -17.42
N ALA A 119 -5.42 8.30 -18.70
CA ALA A 119 -4.57 7.28 -19.29
C ALA A 119 -3.23 7.92 -19.71
N VAL A 120 -2.11 7.31 -19.35
CA VAL A 120 -0.77 7.78 -19.68
C VAL A 120 0.03 6.62 -20.27
N ALA A 121 0.39 6.73 -21.54
CA ALA A 121 1.24 5.73 -22.18
C ALA A 121 2.68 5.77 -21.65
N GLY A 122 3.33 4.61 -21.70
CA GLY A 122 4.73 4.43 -21.29
C GLY A 122 4.88 3.57 -20.03
N LYS A 123 5.88 2.70 -20.07
CA LYS A 123 6.24 1.84 -18.93
C LYS A 123 7.29 2.51 -18.06
N ALA A 124 7.12 2.42 -16.75
CA ALA A 124 8.18 2.75 -15.81
C ALA A 124 9.36 1.75 -15.98
N PRO A 125 10.59 2.15 -15.64
CA PRO A 125 11.75 1.25 -15.61
C PRO A 125 11.51 0.02 -14.74
N ALA A 126 12.20 -1.07 -15.04
CA ALA A 126 12.15 -2.27 -14.20
C ALA A 126 12.93 -2.06 -12.88
N ASN A 127 12.53 -2.82 -11.85
CA ASN A 127 13.29 -2.88 -10.60
C ASN A 127 14.72 -3.36 -10.85
N SER A 128 15.69 -2.81 -10.09
CA SER A 128 17.09 -3.24 -10.08
C SER A 128 17.44 -3.81 -8.71
N LEU A 129 17.32 -5.13 -8.56
CA LEU A 129 17.51 -5.83 -7.30
C LEU A 129 18.73 -6.74 -7.35
N GLY A 130 19.50 -6.78 -6.25
CA GLY A 130 20.62 -7.69 -6.10
C GLY A 130 20.17 -9.13 -5.80
N PHE A 131 21.10 -10.09 -6.00
CA PHE A 131 20.89 -11.48 -5.56
C PHE A 131 20.89 -11.53 -4.02
N PRO A 132 20.00 -12.31 -3.39
CA PRO A 132 18.98 -13.21 -3.97
C PRO A 132 17.60 -12.57 -4.22
N PHE A 133 17.44 -11.27 -3.97
CA PHE A 133 16.15 -10.56 -4.02
C PHE A 133 15.59 -10.41 -5.45
N ASN A 134 16.41 -10.56 -6.47
CA ASN A 134 15.99 -10.63 -7.87
C ASN A 134 15.25 -11.95 -8.22
N ILE A 135 15.26 -12.95 -7.34
CA ILE A 135 14.52 -14.21 -7.54
C ILE A 135 13.06 -14.00 -7.11
N ARG A 136 12.22 -13.51 -8.02
CA ARG A 136 10.79 -13.17 -7.76
C ARG A 136 9.99 -14.32 -7.15
N ARG A 137 10.28 -15.57 -7.47
CA ARG A 137 9.60 -16.74 -6.88
C ARG A 137 9.78 -16.84 -5.36
N GLY A 138 10.87 -16.32 -4.81
CA GLY A 138 11.12 -16.24 -3.38
C GLY A 138 10.07 -15.40 -2.61
N VAL A 139 9.43 -14.45 -3.30
CA VAL A 139 8.34 -13.65 -2.72
C VAL A 139 7.15 -14.50 -2.30
N GLY A 140 6.89 -15.62 -2.98
CA GLY A 140 5.84 -16.56 -2.56
C GLY A 140 6.09 -17.15 -1.17
N LEU A 141 7.34 -17.49 -0.82
CA LEU A 141 7.72 -17.94 0.52
C LEU A 141 7.63 -16.79 1.53
N TRP A 142 8.09 -15.60 1.17
CA TRP A 142 7.97 -14.39 1.99
C TRP A 142 6.51 -14.13 2.40
N LYS A 143 5.57 -14.23 1.46
CA LYS A 143 4.14 -14.05 1.74
C LYS A 143 3.60 -15.07 2.75
N ARG A 144 4.06 -16.31 2.72
CA ARG A 144 3.64 -17.33 3.70
C ARG A 144 4.04 -16.98 5.14
N LEU A 145 5.09 -16.18 5.31
CA LEU A 145 5.59 -15.75 6.61
C LEU A 145 4.95 -14.44 7.08
N TYR A 146 4.70 -13.49 6.18
CA TYR A 146 4.38 -12.10 6.54
C TYR A 146 2.99 -11.64 6.09
N LEU A 147 2.38 -12.24 5.07
CA LEU A 147 1.06 -11.84 4.60
C LEU A 147 -0.03 -12.38 5.51
N SER A 148 -0.85 -11.48 6.06
CA SER A 148 -1.98 -11.81 6.93
C SER A 148 -3.06 -10.73 6.79
N ASP A 149 -4.31 -11.16 6.72
CA ASP A 149 -5.50 -10.31 6.74
C ASP A 149 -5.99 -10.01 8.16
N GLN A 150 -5.35 -10.63 9.17
CA GLN A 150 -5.72 -10.42 10.57
C GLN A 150 -5.28 -9.04 11.06
N PRO A 151 -6.07 -8.38 11.91
CA PRO A 151 -5.68 -7.14 12.55
C PRO A 151 -4.32 -7.26 13.26
N VAL A 152 -3.53 -6.18 13.23
CA VAL A 152 -2.27 -6.11 14.01
C VAL A 152 -2.57 -5.82 15.46
N VAL A 153 -3.49 -4.87 15.73
CA VAL A 153 -3.91 -4.49 17.07
C VAL A 153 -5.30 -5.03 17.35
N SER A 154 -5.44 -5.74 18.46
CA SER A 154 -6.74 -6.19 18.96
C SER A 154 -7.28 -5.19 19.98
N PHE A 155 -8.54 -4.79 19.82
CA PHE A 155 -9.25 -3.95 20.77
C PHE A 155 -10.34 -4.75 21.48
N PRO A 156 -10.68 -4.39 22.73
CA PRO A 156 -11.78 -5.01 23.47
C PRO A 156 -13.13 -4.88 22.74
N GLU A 157 -14.03 -5.80 23.04
CA GLU A 157 -15.42 -5.66 22.59
C GLU A 157 -16.04 -4.35 23.13
N GLY A 158 -16.82 -3.69 22.30
CA GLY A 158 -17.43 -2.38 22.67
C GLY A 158 -16.50 -1.17 22.47
N THR A 159 -15.32 -1.36 21.88
CA THR A 159 -14.47 -0.22 21.46
C THR A 159 -15.26 0.70 20.53
N PRO A 160 -15.23 2.04 20.74
CA PRO A 160 -15.98 3.00 19.93
C PRO A 160 -15.67 2.91 18.43
N ASP A 161 -16.70 3.10 17.60
CA ASP A 161 -16.60 3.05 16.13
C ASP A 161 -15.50 3.96 15.55
N PRO A 162 -15.28 5.21 16.02
CA PRO A 162 -14.20 6.05 15.52
C PRO A 162 -12.80 5.43 15.73
N VAL A 163 -12.56 4.75 16.85
CA VAL A 163 -11.28 4.07 17.15
C VAL A 163 -11.10 2.89 16.20
N MET A 164 -12.17 2.12 15.97
CA MET A 164 -12.14 0.99 15.02
C MET A 164 -11.93 1.45 13.58
N ALA A 165 -12.53 2.58 13.19
CA ALA A 165 -12.30 3.20 11.89
C ALA A 165 -10.85 3.70 11.76
N GLY A 166 -10.29 4.31 12.79
CA GLY A 166 -8.89 4.72 12.85
C GLY A 166 -7.93 3.53 12.69
N ARG A 167 -8.16 2.43 13.44
CA ARG A 167 -7.40 1.18 13.27
C ARG A 167 -7.43 0.71 11.81
N TYR A 168 -8.62 0.65 11.21
CA TYR A 168 -8.77 0.22 9.83
C TYR A 168 -7.95 1.08 8.86
N LEU A 169 -8.00 2.40 9.02
CA LEU A 169 -7.21 3.32 8.18
C LEU A 169 -5.71 3.10 8.36
N VAL A 170 -5.23 2.98 9.58
CA VAL A 170 -3.81 2.82 9.92
C VAL A 170 -3.25 1.48 9.44
N GLU A 171 -3.98 0.38 9.66
CA GLU A 171 -3.53 -0.98 9.34
C GLU A 171 -3.76 -1.37 7.88
N GLY A 172 -4.76 -0.78 7.23
CA GLY A 172 -5.19 -1.08 5.87
C GLY A 172 -4.77 0.00 4.87
N PRO A 173 -5.72 0.86 4.40
CA PRO A 173 -5.46 1.76 3.27
C PRO A 173 -4.36 2.79 3.53
N GLY A 174 -4.20 3.30 4.74
CA GLY A 174 -3.16 4.26 5.10
C GLY A 174 -1.77 3.63 5.29
N HIS A 175 -1.69 2.31 5.47
CA HIS A 175 -0.46 1.51 5.61
C HIS A 175 0.65 2.14 6.47
N CYS A 176 0.28 2.88 7.53
CA CYS A 176 1.22 3.64 8.36
C CYS A 176 2.35 2.77 8.94
N GLY A 177 2.03 1.53 9.28
CA GLY A 177 3.01 0.56 9.79
C GLY A 177 4.11 0.19 8.81
N GLU A 178 3.96 0.43 7.52
CA GLU A 178 5.02 0.14 6.54
C GLU A 178 6.25 1.04 6.72
N CYS A 179 6.04 2.28 7.18
CA CYS A 179 7.13 3.21 7.49
C CYS A 179 7.44 3.29 8.98
N HIS A 180 6.39 3.29 9.83
CA HIS A 180 6.52 3.55 11.27
C HIS A 180 6.82 2.30 12.12
N THR A 181 6.98 1.12 11.53
CA THR A 181 7.32 -0.11 12.24
C THR A 181 8.67 -0.65 11.78
N PRO A 182 9.58 -1.04 12.70
CA PRO A 182 10.85 -1.62 12.31
C PRO A 182 10.67 -2.90 11.48
N ARG A 183 11.63 -3.17 10.62
CA ARG A 183 11.66 -4.40 9.80
C ARG A 183 12.73 -5.35 10.29
N ASP A 184 12.52 -6.63 10.06
CA ASP A 184 13.54 -7.64 10.23
C ASP A 184 14.45 -7.73 8.99
N PHE A 185 15.41 -8.68 9.04
CA PHE A 185 16.40 -8.88 7.97
C PHE A 185 15.78 -9.33 6.63
N ALA A 186 14.57 -9.90 6.64
CA ALA A 186 13.83 -10.30 5.44
C ALA A 186 12.88 -9.21 4.92
N GLY A 187 12.88 -8.04 5.57
CA GLY A 187 12.05 -6.90 5.21
C GLY A 187 10.61 -6.97 5.71
N GLY A 188 10.27 -7.96 6.54
CA GLY A 188 8.96 -8.04 7.18
C GLY A 188 8.84 -7.09 8.37
N THR A 189 7.64 -6.53 8.61
CA THR A 189 7.40 -5.65 9.77
C THR A 189 7.39 -6.44 11.08
N ARG A 190 8.06 -5.91 12.11
CA ARG A 190 8.06 -6.46 13.47
C ARG A 190 6.80 -6.04 14.21
N LYS A 191 5.75 -6.86 14.16
CA LYS A 191 4.43 -6.54 14.76
C LYS A 191 4.49 -6.28 16.27
N SER A 192 5.48 -6.81 16.98
CA SER A 192 5.72 -6.53 18.42
C SER A 192 6.15 -5.09 18.69
N GLU A 193 6.68 -4.41 17.67
CA GLU A 193 7.14 -3.01 17.74
C GLU A 193 6.26 -2.13 16.82
N TRP A 194 4.97 -2.46 16.71
CA TRP A 194 4.02 -1.79 15.81
C TRP A 194 3.96 -0.30 16.08
N LEU A 195 4.23 0.51 15.04
CA LEU A 195 4.26 1.98 15.04
C LEU A 195 5.30 2.63 15.97
N ALA A 196 6.27 1.87 16.49
CA ALA A 196 7.29 2.37 17.43
C ALA A 196 8.40 3.20 16.76
N GLY A 197 8.25 3.51 15.50
CA GLY A 197 9.27 4.19 14.71
C GLY A 197 10.29 3.23 14.09
N ALA A 198 11.02 3.69 13.11
CA ALA A 198 11.98 2.86 12.36
C ALA A 198 13.11 3.71 11.75
N THR A 199 14.18 3.05 11.30
CA THR A 199 15.06 3.64 10.31
C THR A 199 14.32 3.73 8.97
N ALA A 200 14.49 4.83 8.24
CA ALA A 200 13.85 4.99 6.95
C ALA A 200 14.23 3.82 6.02
N ALA A 201 13.23 3.21 5.39
CA ALA A 201 13.44 2.12 4.43
C ALA A 201 14.11 2.63 3.15
N GLU A 202 14.00 3.92 2.87
CA GLU A 202 14.53 4.61 1.70
C GLU A 202 15.39 5.79 2.14
N GLY A 203 16.56 5.95 1.53
CA GLY A 203 17.46 7.06 1.84
C GLY A 203 18.08 6.95 3.24
N SER A 204 18.11 8.07 3.97
CA SER A 204 18.66 8.18 5.33
C SER A 204 17.68 8.93 6.23
N GLY A 205 17.60 8.53 7.47
CA GLY A 205 16.77 9.21 8.46
C GLY A 205 16.06 8.26 9.40
N ILE A 206 15.23 8.84 10.26
CA ILE A 206 14.41 8.13 11.23
C ILE A 206 12.95 8.46 10.96
N VAL A 207 12.12 7.43 10.91
CA VAL A 207 10.66 7.55 10.91
C VAL A 207 10.20 7.55 12.37
N PRO A 208 9.45 8.57 12.83
CA PRO A 208 9.17 8.72 14.24
C PRO A 208 8.27 7.62 14.82
N ASN A 209 8.35 7.45 16.14
CA ASN A 209 7.36 6.71 16.91
C ASN A 209 6.02 7.47 16.91
N ILE A 210 4.95 6.79 16.52
CA ILE A 210 3.58 7.34 16.52
C ILE A 210 2.63 6.52 17.39
N THR A 211 3.19 5.80 18.38
CA THR A 211 2.38 5.15 19.42
C THR A 211 1.97 6.17 20.49
N SER A 212 1.04 5.79 21.35
CA SER A 212 0.69 6.56 22.54
C SER A 212 1.69 6.40 23.71
N GLY A 213 2.80 5.69 23.48
CA GLY A 213 3.85 5.48 24.49
C GLY A 213 4.86 6.62 24.57
N GLU A 214 5.82 6.50 25.51
CA GLU A 214 6.92 7.45 25.67
C GLU A 214 7.72 7.61 24.37
N GLY A 215 8.04 8.85 24.00
CA GLY A 215 8.73 9.18 22.75
C GLY A 215 7.84 9.12 21.51
N GLY A 216 6.54 8.87 21.67
CA GLY A 216 5.53 8.91 20.63
C GLY A 216 4.57 10.10 20.79
N LEU A 217 3.26 9.85 20.69
CA LEU A 217 2.20 10.86 20.72
C LEU A 217 1.56 11.03 22.11
N THR A 218 2.26 10.63 23.19
CA THR A 218 1.72 10.63 24.57
C THR A 218 1.17 12.00 25.00
N ASP A 219 1.86 13.07 24.61
CA ASP A 219 1.51 14.44 25.01
C ASP A 219 0.64 15.18 23.98
N TRP A 220 0.25 14.49 22.90
CA TRP A 220 -0.61 15.07 21.85
C TRP A 220 -2.06 15.05 22.28
N LEU A 221 -2.77 16.14 22.03
CA LEU A 221 -4.22 16.25 22.19
C LEU A 221 -4.91 15.91 20.87
N GLU A 222 -6.22 15.62 20.92
CA GLU A 222 -7.03 15.35 19.71
C GLU A 222 -7.00 16.53 18.71
N ALA A 223 -6.68 17.74 19.20
CA ALA A 223 -6.62 18.95 18.37
C ALA A 223 -5.25 19.21 17.72
N ASP A 224 -4.21 18.43 18.07
CA ASP A 224 -2.85 18.58 17.52
C ASP A 224 -2.71 17.77 16.21
#